data_8759e2d1c40acb5363c42a235fd06a13
#
_entry.id   8759e2d1c40acb5363c42a235fd06a13
#
_cell.length_a   1.000
_cell.length_b   1.000
_cell.length_c   1.000
_cell.angle_alpha   90.00
_cell.angle_beta   90.00
_cell.angle_gamma   90.00
#
_symmetry.space_group_name_H-M   'P 1'
#
loop_
_entity.id
_entity.type
_entity.pdbx_description
1 polymer ?
#
loop_
_entity_poly.entity_id
_entity_poly.type
_entity_poly.pdbx_seq_one_letter_code
_entity_poly.pdbx_strand_id
1 'polypeptide(L)'
;MAIHAMIDLETLDVTPQASVLTVGGVKFDPNSSAEPHSEFYFKLDLDAQSSRKVNDSTIAWWGQQDPKIQEEAFSEDGRTHPREFLDHLPKWMVGVDVLWGHGYGFDITIIEDMLRQLGKPIPWQFWQV
;
A
#
# COMPACT_ATOMS: atom_id res chain seq x y z
N MET A 1 -8.57 -24.44 0.17
CA MET A 1 -8.40 -23.41 1.20
C MET A 1 -7.97 -22.13 0.54
N ALA A 2 -8.76 -21.07 0.66
CA ALA A 2 -8.45 -19.80 0.02
C ALA A 2 -7.57 -18.95 0.95
N ILE A 3 -6.50 -18.38 0.39
CA ILE A 3 -5.67 -17.42 1.09
C ILE A 3 -6.06 -16.03 0.60
N HIS A 4 -6.51 -15.20 1.52
CA HIS A 4 -6.83 -13.81 1.28
C HIS A 4 -5.67 -12.92 1.74
N ALA A 5 -5.51 -11.80 1.08
CA ALA A 5 -4.54 -10.79 1.47
C ALA A 5 -5.24 -9.43 1.49
N MET A 6 -4.84 -8.57 2.41
CA MET A 6 -5.30 -7.20 2.48
C MET A 6 -4.11 -6.26 2.48
N ILE A 7 -4.18 -5.22 1.65
CA ILE A 7 -3.17 -4.17 1.58
C ILE A 7 -3.85 -2.84 1.88
N ASP A 8 -3.22 -2.03 2.72
CA ASP A 8 -3.69 -0.71 3.11
C ASP A 8 -2.58 0.32 2.90
N LEU A 9 -2.94 1.46 2.31
CA LEU A 9 -2.02 2.57 2.02
C LEU A 9 -2.40 3.80 2.83
N GLU A 10 -1.36 4.56 3.22
CA GLU A 10 -1.53 5.94 3.66
C GLU A 10 -0.89 6.84 2.61
N THR A 11 -1.63 7.85 2.15
CA THR A 11 -1.26 8.62 0.96
C THR A 11 -1.39 10.12 1.17
N LEU A 12 -0.81 10.89 0.25
CA LEU A 12 -0.89 12.35 0.22
C LEU A 12 -1.87 12.90 -0.82
N ASP A 13 -2.58 12.03 -1.51
CA ASP A 13 -3.62 12.39 -2.47
C ASP A 13 -4.65 11.25 -2.54
N VAL A 14 -5.77 11.50 -3.20
CA VAL A 14 -6.86 10.54 -3.36
C VAL A 14 -7.02 10.03 -4.79
N THR A 15 -6.11 10.37 -5.68
CA THR A 15 -6.10 9.91 -7.08
C THR A 15 -5.19 8.70 -7.25
N PRO A 16 -5.31 7.95 -8.37
CA PRO A 16 -4.40 6.83 -8.65
C PRO A 16 -2.92 7.22 -8.71
N GLN A 17 -2.60 8.47 -8.98
CA GLN A 17 -1.22 8.96 -9.05
C GLN A 17 -0.69 9.47 -7.71
N ALA A 18 -1.37 9.17 -6.61
CA ALA A 18 -1.00 9.65 -5.28
C ALA A 18 0.42 9.26 -4.85
N SER A 19 1.10 10.17 -4.15
CA SER A 19 2.29 9.83 -3.38
C SER A 19 1.88 8.96 -2.18
N VAL A 20 2.63 7.92 -1.92
CA VAL A 20 2.35 6.94 -0.86
C VAL A 20 3.31 7.12 0.31
N LEU A 21 2.74 7.33 1.49
CA LEU A 21 3.51 7.46 2.73
C LEU A 21 3.91 6.11 3.29
N THR A 22 2.93 5.22 3.45
CA THR A 22 3.13 3.91 4.04
C THR A 22 2.27 2.87 3.33
N VAL A 23 2.70 1.63 3.41
CA VAL A 23 1.93 0.49 2.91
C VAL A 23 2.07 -0.67 3.89
N GLY A 24 0.95 -1.26 4.25
CA GLY A 24 0.90 -2.45 5.11
C GLY A 24 0.13 -3.55 4.43
N GLY A 25 0.48 -4.79 4.74
CA GLY A 25 -0.23 -5.94 4.20
C GLY A 25 -0.26 -7.10 5.18
N VAL A 26 -1.28 -7.93 5.06
CA VAL A 26 -1.47 -9.11 5.91
C VAL A 26 -2.20 -10.18 5.12
N LYS A 27 -1.89 -11.44 5.40
CA LYS A 27 -2.62 -12.59 4.84
C LYS A 27 -3.53 -13.20 5.89
N PHE A 28 -4.66 -13.74 5.46
CA PHE A 28 -5.63 -14.36 6.34
C PHE A 28 -6.50 -15.36 5.59
N ASP A 29 -7.14 -16.25 6.34
CA ASP A 29 -8.19 -17.13 5.83
C ASP A 29 -9.49 -16.76 6.56
N PRO A 30 -10.48 -16.14 5.86
CA PRO A 30 -11.71 -15.71 6.52
C PRO A 30 -12.59 -16.84 7.03
N ASN A 31 -12.32 -18.08 6.61
CA ASN A 31 -13.06 -19.25 7.02
C ASN A 31 -12.35 -20.06 8.11
N SER A 32 -11.29 -19.52 8.68
CA SER A 32 -10.48 -20.16 9.71
C SER A 32 -10.39 -19.26 10.93
N SER A 33 -10.23 -19.88 12.11
CA SER A 33 -9.93 -19.15 13.35
C SER A 33 -8.44 -18.83 13.52
N ALA A 34 -7.61 -19.23 12.56
CA ALA A 34 -6.17 -18.93 12.59
C ALA A 34 -5.92 -17.43 12.53
N GLU A 35 -4.88 -17.01 13.25
CA GLU A 35 -4.48 -15.61 13.28
C GLU A 35 -4.00 -15.14 11.89
N PRO A 36 -4.21 -13.87 11.54
CA PRO A 36 -3.58 -13.28 10.37
C PRO A 36 -2.05 -13.43 10.43
N HIS A 37 -1.42 -13.58 9.28
CA HIS A 37 0.02 -13.86 9.20
C HIS A 37 0.68 -13.20 7.99
N SER A 38 1.99 -13.38 7.87
CA SER A 38 2.78 -12.89 6.73
C SER A 38 2.62 -11.37 6.54
N GLU A 39 2.69 -10.63 7.64
CA GLU A 39 2.56 -9.18 7.62
C GLU A 39 3.79 -8.52 6.99
N PHE A 40 3.57 -7.39 6.33
CA PHE A 40 4.65 -6.49 5.95
C PHE A 40 4.24 -5.05 6.23
N TYR A 41 5.24 -4.18 6.36
CA TYR A 41 5.03 -2.75 6.53
C TYR A 41 6.22 -2.01 5.93
N PHE A 42 5.95 -1.09 5.02
CA PHE A 42 6.97 -0.25 4.41
C PHE A 42 6.59 1.22 4.60
N LYS A 43 7.57 2.02 4.97
CA LYS A 43 7.50 3.48 4.90
C LYS A 43 8.27 3.90 3.66
N LEU A 44 7.63 4.60 2.75
CA LEU A 44 8.21 4.90 1.45
C LEU A 44 8.85 6.28 1.42
N ASP A 45 10.00 6.38 0.76
CA ASP A 45 10.70 7.63 0.54
C ASP A 45 9.87 8.52 -0.39
N LEU A 46 9.47 9.70 0.09
CA LEU A 46 8.67 10.63 -0.68
C LEU A 46 9.49 11.34 -1.77
N ASP A 47 10.78 11.56 -1.54
CA ASP A 47 11.66 12.18 -2.53
C ASP A 47 11.77 11.31 -3.80
N ALA A 48 11.69 10.00 -3.63
CA ALA A 48 11.69 9.05 -4.75
C ALA A 48 10.36 9.03 -5.51
N GLN A 49 9.36 9.78 -5.05
CA GLN A 49 8.04 9.86 -5.64
C GLN A 49 7.72 11.26 -6.16
N SER A 50 8.73 12.02 -6.57
CA SER A 50 8.56 13.42 -6.98
C SER A 50 7.60 13.61 -8.17
N SER A 51 7.42 12.58 -9.00
CA SER A 51 6.48 12.60 -10.12
C SER A 51 5.05 12.24 -9.73
N ARG A 52 4.83 11.84 -8.48
CA ARG A 52 3.50 11.47 -8.00
C ARG A 52 2.81 12.69 -7.38
N LYS A 53 1.52 12.59 -7.12
CA LYS A 53 0.71 13.74 -6.74
C LYS A 53 0.55 13.87 -5.23
N VAL A 54 0.59 15.13 -4.80
CA VAL A 54 0.32 15.56 -3.43
C VAL A 54 -0.80 16.57 -3.49
N ASN A 55 -1.79 16.44 -2.61
CA ASN A 55 -2.95 17.29 -2.58
C ASN A 55 -3.00 18.07 -1.26
N ASP A 56 -3.15 19.40 -1.34
CA ASP A 56 -3.17 20.27 -0.16
C ASP A 56 -4.30 19.93 0.81
N SER A 57 -5.46 19.53 0.29
CA SER A 57 -6.59 19.11 1.15
C SER A 57 -6.26 17.86 1.93
N THR A 58 -5.54 16.92 1.32
CA THR A 58 -5.11 15.69 1.99
C THR A 58 -4.08 15.99 3.07
N ILE A 59 -3.14 16.89 2.79
CA ILE A 59 -2.15 17.32 3.80
C ILE A 59 -2.86 18.00 4.97
N ALA A 60 -3.85 18.87 4.69
CA ALA A 60 -4.64 19.53 5.74
C ALA A 60 -5.40 18.50 6.59
N TRP A 61 -5.95 17.46 5.96
CA TRP A 61 -6.61 16.37 6.67
C TRP A 61 -5.64 15.66 7.63
N TRP A 62 -4.41 15.37 7.17
CA TRP A 62 -3.38 14.77 8.03
C TRP A 62 -3.08 15.66 9.23
N GLY A 63 -3.04 16.99 9.04
CA GLY A 63 -2.79 17.94 10.11
C GLY A 63 -3.85 17.94 11.22
N GLN A 64 -5.03 17.35 10.97
CA GLN A 64 -6.12 17.23 11.94
C GLN A 64 -6.12 15.90 12.69
N GLN A 65 -5.18 14.99 12.34
CA GLN A 65 -5.12 13.68 12.96
C GLN A 65 -4.37 13.72 14.30
N ASP A 66 -4.50 12.66 15.09
CA ASP A 66 -3.77 12.52 16.35
C ASP A 66 -2.26 12.69 16.10
N PRO A 67 -1.53 13.44 16.95
CA PRO A 67 -0.09 13.66 16.78
C PRO A 67 0.72 12.38 16.65
N LYS A 68 0.34 11.30 17.30
CA LYS A 68 1.03 10.01 17.18
C LYS A 68 0.84 9.39 15.82
N ILE A 69 -0.34 9.53 15.24
CA ILE A 69 -0.65 9.05 13.88
C ILE A 69 0.14 9.88 12.87
N GLN A 70 0.21 11.20 13.05
CA GLN A 70 0.99 12.07 12.19
C GLN A 70 2.48 11.70 12.23
N GLU A 71 3.01 11.48 13.43
CA GLU A 71 4.42 11.12 13.58
C GLU A 71 4.74 9.80 12.88
N GLU A 72 3.92 8.78 13.05
CA GLU A 72 4.11 7.49 12.39
C GLU A 72 4.07 7.63 10.87
N ALA A 73 3.11 8.39 10.34
CA ALA A 73 2.95 8.56 8.90
C ALA A 73 4.07 9.39 8.26
N PHE A 74 4.60 10.39 8.96
CA PHE A 74 5.54 11.37 8.40
C PHE A 74 6.98 11.26 8.91
N SER A 75 7.24 10.42 9.90
CA SER A 75 8.61 10.22 10.41
C SER A 75 9.55 9.83 9.27
N GLU A 76 10.77 10.37 9.29
CA GLU A 76 11.79 10.06 8.30
C GLU A 76 12.45 8.69 8.54
N ASP A 77 12.29 8.13 9.73
CA ASP A 77 12.95 6.87 10.09
C ASP A 77 12.41 5.68 9.30
N GLY A 78 13.32 4.86 8.78
CA GLY A 78 12.98 3.59 8.15
C GLY A 78 12.35 3.72 6.77
N ARG A 79 12.46 4.88 6.12
CA ARG A 79 11.92 5.05 4.77
C ARG A 79 12.79 4.36 3.74
N THR A 80 12.14 3.69 2.80
CA THR A 80 12.80 2.95 1.73
C THR A 80 12.28 3.43 0.38
N HIS A 81 13.08 3.19 -0.66
CA HIS A 81 12.64 3.50 -2.03
C HIS A 81 11.41 2.64 -2.37
N PRO A 82 10.39 3.22 -3.04
CA PRO A 82 9.19 2.45 -3.42
C PRO A 82 9.49 1.14 -4.16
N ARG A 83 10.60 1.08 -4.88
CA ARG A 83 11.03 -0.13 -5.59
C ARG A 83 11.19 -1.32 -4.65
N GLU A 84 11.67 -1.12 -3.44
CA GLU A 84 11.84 -2.21 -2.48
C GLU A 84 10.51 -2.88 -2.14
N PHE A 85 9.47 -2.07 -1.90
CA PHE A 85 8.13 -2.58 -1.71
C PHE A 85 7.63 -3.31 -2.96
N LEU A 86 7.76 -2.68 -4.12
CA LEU A 86 7.23 -3.24 -5.37
C LEU A 86 7.95 -4.52 -5.78
N ASP A 87 9.24 -4.66 -5.44
CA ASP A 87 10.00 -5.89 -5.68
C ASP A 87 9.63 -7.01 -4.69
N HIS A 88 9.22 -6.63 -3.48
CA HIS A 88 8.75 -7.59 -2.46
C HIS A 88 7.37 -8.16 -2.83
N LEU A 89 6.54 -7.37 -3.48
CA LEU A 89 5.13 -7.67 -3.72
C LEU A 89 4.88 -8.98 -4.49
N PRO A 90 5.60 -9.28 -5.61
CA PRO A 90 5.37 -10.54 -6.32
C PRO A 90 5.64 -11.77 -5.46
N LYS A 91 6.66 -11.73 -4.63
CA LYS A 91 7.01 -12.83 -3.71
C LYS A 91 5.95 -13.00 -2.64
N TRP A 92 5.48 -11.89 -2.09
CA TRP A 92 4.45 -11.91 -1.05
C TRP A 92 3.11 -12.42 -1.59
N MET A 93 2.80 -12.12 -2.87
CA MET A 93 1.55 -12.51 -3.50
C MET A 93 1.48 -14.00 -3.88
N VAL A 94 2.57 -14.74 -3.80
CA VAL A 94 2.56 -16.17 -4.13
C VAL A 94 1.56 -16.89 -3.23
N GLY A 95 0.63 -17.63 -3.84
CA GLY A 95 -0.40 -18.38 -3.14
C GLY A 95 -1.64 -17.60 -2.72
N VAL A 96 -1.66 -16.29 -2.94
CA VAL A 96 -2.84 -15.45 -2.63
C VAL A 96 -3.91 -15.68 -3.69
N ASP A 97 -5.13 -15.97 -3.24
CA ASP A 97 -6.28 -16.19 -4.11
C ASP A 97 -7.11 -14.92 -4.30
N VAL A 98 -7.26 -14.12 -3.23
CA VAL A 98 -8.08 -12.90 -3.23
C VAL A 98 -7.29 -11.77 -2.59
N LEU A 99 -7.29 -10.62 -3.25
CA LEU A 99 -6.61 -9.41 -2.78
C LEU A 99 -7.65 -8.33 -2.45
N TRP A 100 -7.57 -7.80 -1.23
CA TRP A 100 -8.46 -6.75 -0.73
C TRP A 100 -7.69 -5.44 -0.56
N GLY A 101 -8.32 -4.33 -0.90
CA GLY A 101 -7.89 -2.99 -0.54
C GLY A 101 -8.83 -2.40 0.50
N HIS A 102 -8.43 -1.28 1.09
CA HIS A 102 -9.27 -0.49 1.97
C HIS A 102 -10.05 0.51 1.10
N GLY A 103 -11.36 0.36 1.04
CA GLY A 103 -12.19 1.15 0.15
C GLY A 103 -12.17 0.61 -1.29
N TYR A 104 -13.14 1.03 -2.09
CA TYR A 104 -13.38 0.49 -3.42
C TYR A 104 -12.28 0.92 -4.40
N GLY A 105 -11.41 -0.01 -4.73
CA GLY A 105 -10.39 0.16 -5.76
C GLY A 105 -9.25 1.11 -5.43
N PHE A 106 -9.28 1.80 -4.29
CA PHE A 106 -8.32 2.85 -3.97
C PHE A 106 -6.88 2.35 -3.88
N ASP A 107 -6.62 1.47 -2.91
CA ASP A 107 -5.25 1.02 -2.64
C ASP A 107 -4.66 0.24 -3.80
N ILE A 108 -5.43 -0.68 -4.34
CA ILE A 108 -4.98 -1.55 -5.43
C ILE A 108 -4.70 -0.74 -6.69
N THR A 109 -5.56 0.23 -7.00
CA THR A 109 -5.39 1.09 -8.17
C THR A 109 -4.13 1.93 -8.08
N ILE A 110 -3.82 2.46 -6.91
CA ILE A 110 -2.59 3.25 -6.69
C ILE A 110 -1.35 2.37 -6.86
N ILE A 111 -1.36 1.16 -6.29
CA ILE A 111 -0.23 0.23 -6.44
C ILE A 111 -0.02 -0.15 -7.91
N GLU A 112 -1.10 -0.42 -8.64
CA GLU A 112 -1.02 -0.73 -10.06
C GLU A 112 -0.41 0.43 -10.85
N ASP A 113 -0.78 1.66 -10.52
CA ASP A 113 -0.21 2.83 -11.17
C ASP A 113 1.29 2.97 -10.88
N MET A 114 1.71 2.72 -9.62
CA MET A 114 3.13 2.73 -9.26
C MET A 114 3.92 1.66 -10.02
N LEU A 115 3.37 0.46 -10.14
CA LEU A 115 3.99 -0.63 -10.89
C LEU A 115 4.18 -0.25 -12.36
N ARG A 116 3.16 0.32 -12.99
CA ARG A 116 3.24 0.76 -14.38
C ARG A 116 4.28 1.86 -14.55
N GLN A 117 4.33 2.79 -13.62
CA GLN A 117 5.28 3.91 -13.66
C GLN A 117 6.73 3.42 -13.65
N LEU A 118 7.03 2.35 -12.92
CA LEU A 118 8.37 1.76 -12.85
C LEU A 118 8.58 0.62 -13.86
N GLY A 119 7.62 0.40 -14.76
CA GLY A 119 7.73 -0.65 -15.78
C GLY A 119 7.70 -2.06 -15.23
N LYS A 120 7.06 -2.27 -14.09
CA LYS A 120 6.96 -3.57 -13.43
C LYS A 120 5.63 -4.24 -13.72
N PRO A 121 5.59 -5.58 -13.85
CA PRO A 121 4.34 -6.30 -14.05
C PRO A 121 3.47 -6.27 -12.80
N ILE A 122 2.15 -6.30 -13.01
CA ILE A 122 1.18 -6.40 -11.92
C ILE A 122 1.11 -7.87 -11.49
N PRO A 123 1.38 -8.20 -10.19
CA PRO A 123 1.52 -9.60 -9.76
C PRO A 123 0.19 -10.27 -9.38
N TRP A 124 -0.92 -9.76 -9.85
CA TRP A 124 -2.25 -10.36 -9.65
C TRP A 124 -3.08 -10.23 -10.91
N GLN A 125 -4.13 -11.04 -10.98
CA GLN A 125 -5.10 -10.98 -12.05
C GLN A 125 -6.30 -10.14 -11.61
N PHE A 126 -7.02 -9.56 -12.58
CA PHE A 126 -8.15 -8.67 -12.25
C PHE A 126 -9.24 -9.36 -11.43
N TRP A 127 -9.40 -10.66 -11.59
CA TRP A 127 -10.41 -11.42 -10.85
C TRP A 127 -10.01 -11.73 -9.40
N GLN A 128 -8.77 -11.47 -9.02
CA GLN A 128 -8.31 -11.70 -7.65
C GLN A 128 -8.64 -10.52 -6.72
N VAL A 129 -8.94 -9.38 -7.29
CA VAL A 129 -9.17 -8.14 -6.54
C VAL A 129 -10.63 -7.98 -6.11
#